data_6d7f9bfdb88d5b0dfa6c7c5ceb1f2724
#
_entry.id   6d7f9bfdb88d5b0dfa6c7c5ceb1f2724
#
_cell.length_a   1.000
_cell.length_b   1.000
_cell.length_c   1.000
_cell.angle_alpha   90.00
_cell.angle_beta   90.00
_cell.angle_gamma   90.00
#
_symmetry.space_group_name_H-M   'P 1'
#
loop_
_entity.id
_entity.type
_entity.pdbx_description
1 polymer ?
#
loop_
_entity_poly.entity_id
_entity_poly.type
_entity_poly.pdbx_seq_one_letter_code
_entity_poly.pdbx_strand_id
1 'polypeptide(L)'
;MTTTYEKRRPRPTATELAREVGSVIADLPRFATAPLVRSWHQRWGATDHEVGAEMPGDELITEVASVATRAITIDAPPEAVWPWLVQIGCLKAGFYANDLLDNLGHPSAREILPEFQHLEIGQWVPMSPNPSDTTAFRVAGFETNRWLLWQQPLSTWSWKLTELPGGRTRVVTRLRAHLDWSHKTVSVFSLLLLELGDFPMMRRMLLGIRQRAEAASSGRAP
;
A
#
# COMPACT_ATOMS: atom_id res chain seq x y z
N MET A 1 -22.40 -2.24 8.15
CA MET A 1 -21.74 -1.24 9.02
C MET A 1 -20.94 -0.17 8.27
N THR A 2 -20.88 -0.22 6.95
CA THR A 2 -20.13 0.71 6.08
C THR A 2 -20.74 2.12 5.98
N THR A 3 -22.01 2.28 6.29
CA THR A 3 -22.80 3.50 5.99
C THR A 3 -22.52 4.70 6.90
N THR A 4 -21.93 4.51 8.08
CA THR A 4 -21.78 5.61 9.06
C THR A 4 -20.47 6.39 8.88
N TYR A 5 -19.42 5.73 8.38
CA TYR A 5 -18.12 6.37 8.19
C TYR A 5 -18.06 7.21 6.91
N GLU A 6 -18.72 6.79 5.85
CA GLU A 6 -18.84 7.52 4.58
C GLU A 6 -19.48 8.91 4.74
N LYS A 7 -20.39 9.06 5.71
CA LYS A 7 -21.08 10.34 6.01
C LYS A 7 -20.18 11.39 6.68
N ARG A 8 -19.02 11.04 7.24
CA ARG A 8 -18.15 11.95 7.99
C ARG A 8 -16.97 12.50 7.18
N ARG A 9 -16.70 11.99 5.98
CA ARG A 9 -15.59 12.48 5.18
C ARG A 9 -15.94 13.76 4.44
N PRO A 10 -15.16 14.84 4.59
CA PRO A 10 -15.34 16.04 3.78
C PRO A 10 -15.11 15.68 2.30
N ARG A 11 -15.92 16.26 1.43
CA ARG A 11 -15.66 16.19 -0.01
C ARG A 11 -14.38 16.95 -0.33
N PRO A 12 -13.57 16.46 -1.31
CA PRO A 12 -12.36 17.16 -1.70
C PRO A 12 -12.69 18.58 -2.17
N THR A 13 -11.89 19.52 -1.76
CA THR A 13 -11.98 20.90 -2.25
C THR A 13 -11.47 20.99 -3.69
N ALA A 14 -11.88 22.01 -4.43
CA ALA A 14 -11.39 22.24 -5.80
C ALA A 14 -9.86 22.35 -5.86
N THR A 15 -9.24 22.91 -4.83
CA THR A 15 -7.78 23.05 -4.73
C THR A 15 -7.11 21.67 -4.49
N GLU A 16 -7.69 20.83 -3.66
CA GLU A 16 -7.21 19.46 -3.44
C GLU A 16 -7.34 18.63 -4.71
N LEU A 17 -8.49 18.73 -5.40
CA LEU A 17 -8.70 18.04 -6.67
C LEU A 17 -7.71 18.51 -7.75
N ALA A 18 -7.46 19.82 -7.89
CA ALA A 18 -6.48 20.35 -8.82
C ALA A 18 -5.06 19.87 -8.52
N ARG A 19 -4.68 19.80 -7.24
CA ARG A 19 -3.40 19.25 -6.81
C ARG A 19 -3.27 17.77 -7.13
N GLU A 20 -4.32 16.99 -6.91
CA GLU A 20 -4.35 15.56 -7.23
C GLU A 20 -4.24 15.32 -8.75
N VAL A 21 -4.99 16.06 -9.55
CA VAL A 21 -4.88 16.01 -11.03
C VAL A 21 -3.46 16.36 -11.46
N GLY A 22 -2.88 17.44 -10.92
CA GLY A 22 -1.48 17.82 -11.20
C GLY A 22 -0.50 16.72 -10.82
N SER A 23 -0.75 16.01 -9.74
CA SER A 23 0.08 14.90 -9.30
C SER A 23 0.01 13.68 -10.22
N VAL A 24 -1.17 13.37 -10.75
CA VAL A 24 -1.36 12.30 -11.75
C VAL A 24 -0.60 12.65 -13.03
N ILE A 25 -0.74 13.89 -13.51
CA ILE A 25 -0.03 14.37 -14.72
C ILE A 25 1.49 14.27 -14.52
N ALA A 26 2.01 14.65 -13.35
CA ALA A 26 3.44 14.55 -13.04
C ALA A 26 3.97 13.11 -13.03
N ASP A 27 3.11 12.11 -12.79
CA ASP A 27 3.48 10.70 -12.82
C ASP A 27 3.31 10.04 -14.20
N LEU A 28 2.66 10.68 -15.18
CA LEU A 28 2.47 10.14 -16.54
C LEU A 28 3.78 9.63 -17.18
N PRO A 29 4.94 10.33 -17.10
CA PRO A 29 6.19 9.79 -17.63
C PRO A 29 6.62 8.49 -16.95
N ARG A 30 6.36 8.34 -15.63
CA ARG A 30 6.67 7.11 -14.88
C ARG A 30 5.77 5.96 -15.30
N PHE A 31 4.49 6.22 -15.57
CA PHE A 31 3.58 5.22 -16.13
C PHE A 31 4.05 4.78 -17.51
N ALA A 32 4.40 5.71 -18.38
CA ALA A 32 4.82 5.41 -19.76
C ALA A 32 6.17 4.65 -19.83
N THR A 33 7.10 4.92 -18.92
CA THR A 33 8.43 4.28 -18.91
C THR A 33 8.48 3.00 -18.09
N ALA A 34 7.42 2.64 -17.36
CA ALA A 34 7.37 1.49 -16.46
C ALA A 34 7.88 0.18 -17.10
N PRO A 35 7.51 -0.20 -18.34
CA PRO A 35 8.00 -1.44 -18.95
C PRO A 35 9.51 -1.46 -19.16
N LEU A 36 10.13 -0.30 -19.46
CA LEU A 36 11.56 -0.20 -19.73
C LEU A 36 12.43 -0.30 -18.48
N VAL A 37 11.87 0.09 -17.33
CA VAL A 37 12.58 0.13 -16.03
C VAL A 37 11.94 -0.83 -15.01
N ARG A 38 11.24 -1.85 -15.50
CA ARG A 38 10.45 -2.79 -14.68
C ARG A 38 11.23 -3.37 -13.49
N SER A 39 12.43 -3.87 -13.74
CA SER A 39 13.26 -4.45 -12.68
C SER A 39 13.58 -3.46 -11.57
N TRP A 40 13.84 -2.20 -11.91
CA TRP A 40 14.06 -1.15 -10.93
C TRP A 40 12.76 -0.79 -10.18
N HIS A 41 11.62 -0.70 -10.88
CA HIS A 41 10.32 -0.44 -10.28
C HIS A 41 9.91 -1.52 -9.27
N GLN A 42 10.20 -2.78 -9.60
CA GLN A 42 9.88 -3.92 -8.73
C GLN A 42 10.75 -3.99 -7.48
N ARG A 43 11.93 -3.34 -7.49
CA ARG A 43 12.92 -3.41 -6.43
C ARG A 43 13.25 -2.06 -5.80
N TRP A 44 12.43 -1.05 -6.05
CA TRP A 44 12.69 0.31 -5.61
C TRP A 44 12.96 0.41 -4.10
N GLY A 45 14.15 0.93 -3.76
CA GLY A 45 14.59 1.12 -2.38
C GLY A 45 15.00 -0.15 -1.65
N ALA A 46 14.74 -1.35 -2.21
CA ALA A 46 15.14 -2.62 -1.60
C ALA A 46 16.57 -3.00 -1.99
N THR A 47 17.29 -3.62 -1.06
CA THR A 47 18.60 -4.25 -1.29
C THR A 47 18.44 -5.64 -1.90
N ASP A 48 19.52 -6.21 -2.49
CA ASP A 48 19.51 -7.58 -3.00
C ASP A 48 19.20 -8.59 -1.90
N HIS A 49 19.72 -8.36 -0.69
CA HIS A 49 19.40 -9.18 0.47
C HIS A 49 17.91 -9.17 0.80
N GLU A 50 17.25 -8.00 0.82
CA GLU A 50 15.81 -7.89 1.10
C GLU A 50 14.94 -8.51 0.00
N VAL A 51 15.40 -8.43 -1.26
CA VAL A 51 14.72 -9.10 -2.38
C VAL A 51 14.80 -10.61 -2.26
N GLY A 52 15.94 -11.16 -1.82
CA GLY A 52 16.16 -12.61 -1.65
C GLY A 52 15.72 -13.16 -0.29
N ALA A 53 15.45 -12.31 0.70
CA ALA A 53 15.04 -12.77 2.02
C ALA A 53 13.59 -13.28 2.02
N GLU A 54 13.30 -14.24 2.88
CA GLU A 54 11.92 -14.71 3.09
C GLU A 54 11.06 -13.63 3.73
N MET A 55 9.82 -13.54 3.26
CA MET A 55 8.79 -12.65 3.77
C MET A 55 7.54 -13.45 4.15
N PRO A 56 6.76 -13.00 5.16
CA PRO A 56 5.50 -13.66 5.51
C PRO A 56 4.59 -13.83 4.29
N GLY A 57 4.10 -15.06 4.06
CA GLY A 57 3.18 -15.40 2.99
C GLY A 57 3.83 -15.68 1.63
N ASP A 58 5.16 -15.75 1.56
CA ASP A 58 5.85 -16.13 0.31
C ASP A 58 5.48 -17.56 -0.15
N GLU A 59 5.19 -18.44 0.79
CA GLU A 59 4.78 -19.82 0.57
C GLU A 59 3.33 -19.98 0.05
N LEU A 60 2.49 -18.96 0.22
CA LEU A 60 1.07 -19.04 -0.12
C LEU A 60 0.80 -18.92 -1.63
N ILE A 61 1.69 -18.27 -2.36
CA ILE A 61 1.62 -18.14 -3.81
C ILE A 61 2.88 -18.77 -4.42
N THR A 62 2.76 -19.98 -4.89
CA THR A 62 3.89 -20.77 -5.44
C THR A 62 4.12 -20.50 -6.92
N GLU A 63 3.06 -20.37 -7.72
CA GLU A 63 3.12 -20.02 -9.13
C GLU A 63 3.03 -18.50 -9.31
N VAL A 64 4.19 -17.84 -9.31
CA VAL A 64 4.26 -16.38 -9.28
C VAL A 64 4.51 -15.82 -10.67
N ALA A 65 3.61 -14.99 -11.15
CA ALA A 65 3.76 -14.22 -12.39
C ALA A 65 4.45 -12.87 -12.17
N SER A 66 4.26 -12.26 -11.01
CA SER A 66 4.89 -10.99 -10.64
C SER A 66 5.27 -10.95 -9.17
N VAL A 67 6.48 -10.46 -8.90
CA VAL A 67 6.95 -10.14 -7.55
C VAL A 67 7.50 -8.72 -7.55
N ALA A 68 7.05 -7.92 -6.60
CA ALA A 68 7.62 -6.60 -6.34
C ALA A 68 8.01 -6.49 -4.86
N THR A 69 9.30 -6.31 -4.59
CA THR A 69 9.83 -6.07 -3.24
C THR A 69 10.38 -4.66 -3.17
N ARG A 70 9.77 -3.81 -2.34
CA ARG A 70 10.14 -2.40 -2.20
C ARG A 70 10.44 -2.08 -0.75
N ALA A 71 11.26 -1.07 -0.53
CA ALA A 71 11.62 -0.72 0.83
C ALA A 71 11.90 0.77 1.00
N ILE A 72 11.70 1.23 2.24
CA ILE A 72 12.01 2.60 2.65
C ILE A 72 12.51 2.60 4.10
N THR A 73 13.39 3.53 4.44
CA THR A 73 13.74 3.83 5.84
C THR A 73 12.94 5.04 6.29
N ILE A 74 12.39 4.96 7.50
CA ILE A 74 11.55 5.97 8.13
C ILE A 74 12.23 6.40 9.44
N ASP A 75 12.38 7.69 9.67
CA ASP A 75 12.98 8.26 10.89
C ASP A 75 11.93 8.33 12.02
N ALA A 76 11.37 7.17 12.32
CA ALA A 76 10.40 6.94 13.39
C ALA A 76 10.45 5.48 13.84
N PRO A 77 10.17 5.16 15.11
CA PRO A 77 10.17 3.80 15.61
C PRO A 77 8.99 2.98 15.06
N PRO A 78 9.06 1.63 15.08
CA PRO A 78 8.00 0.77 14.54
C PRO A 78 6.61 1.06 15.10
N GLU A 79 6.50 1.45 16.36
CA GLU A 79 5.25 1.80 17.03
C GLU A 79 4.58 3.05 16.43
N ALA A 80 5.36 3.95 15.86
CA ALA A 80 4.86 5.13 15.19
C ALA A 80 4.52 4.86 13.70
N VAL A 81 5.11 3.83 13.09
CA VAL A 81 4.84 3.42 11.70
C VAL A 81 3.64 2.50 11.60
N TRP A 82 3.54 1.53 12.52
CA TRP A 82 2.53 0.47 12.51
C TRP A 82 1.10 0.97 12.39
N PRO A 83 0.64 1.97 13.17
CA PRO A 83 -0.74 2.43 13.10
C PRO A 83 -1.14 2.93 11.70
N TRP A 84 -0.21 3.48 10.93
CA TRP A 84 -0.47 3.92 9.57
C TRP A 84 -0.66 2.76 8.59
N LEU A 85 0.00 1.62 8.82
CA LEU A 85 -0.22 0.41 8.01
C LEU A 85 -1.57 -0.23 8.30
N VAL A 86 -1.94 -0.32 9.58
CA VAL A 86 -3.17 -0.98 10.04
C VAL A 86 -4.43 -0.34 9.47
N GLN A 87 -4.45 0.97 9.34
CA GLN A 87 -5.64 1.70 8.90
C GLN A 87 -5.76 1.86 7.37
N ILE A 88 -4.81 1.36 6.55
CA ILE A 88 -4.86 1.44 5.08
C ILE A 88 -6.14 0.80 4.53
N GLY A 89 -6.69 1.40 3.50
CA GLY A 89 -7.81 0.86 2.72
C GLY A 89 -8.71 1.94 2.13
N CYS A 90 -9.32 1.61 1.00
CA CYS A 90 -10.30 2.45 0.33
C CYS A 90 -11.46 2.76 1.27
N LEU A 91 -11.82 4.03 1.39
CA LEU A 91 -12.85 4.51 2.33
C LEU A 91 -12.59 4.16 3.82
N LYS A 92 -11.38 3.67 4.15
CA LYS A 92 -10.81 3.66 5.52
C LYS A 92 -9.96 4.91 5.70
N ALA A 93 -8.67 4.76 5.91
CA ALA A 93 -7.74 5.91 5.98
C ALA A 93 -7.17 6.33 4.62
N GLY A 94 -7.57 5.69 3.52
CA GLY A 94 -6.96 5.85 2.21
C GLY A 94 -5.65 5.09 2.09
N PHE A 95 -4.88 5.38 1.04
CA PHE A 95 -3.61 4.71 0.73
C PHE A 95 -2.41 5.65 0.84
N TYR A 96 -2.63 6.92 1.22
CA TYR A 96 -1.58 7.95 1.31
C TYR A 96 -0.81 8.16 -0.01
N ALA A 97 -1.42 7.83 -1.14
CA ALA A 97 -0.80 7.85 -2.47
C ALA A 97 -1.47 8.86 -3.40
N ASN A 98 -2.48 8.46 -4.14
CA ASN A 98 -3.23 9.33 -5.04
C ASN A 98 -4.72 9.19 -4.75
N ASP A 99 -5.23 10.06 -3.91
CA ASP A 99 -6.60 9.99 -3.41
C ASP A 99 -7.66 10.01 -4.52
N LEU A 100 -7.36 10.63 -5.67
CA LEU A 100 -8.26 10.63 -6.83
C LEU A 100 -8.41 9.22 -7.44
N LEU A 101 -7.31 8.47 -7.52
CA LEU A 101 -7.27 7.17 -8.20
C LEU A 101 -7.63 6.01 -7.27
N ASP A 102 -7.15 6.06 -6.02
CA ASP A 102 -7.22 4.93 -5.09
C ASP A 102 -8.24 5.12 -3.96
N ASN A 103 -8.71 6.35 -3.73
CA ASN A 103 -9.66 6.66 -2.66
C ASN A 103 -10.87 7.49 -3.14
N LEU A 104 -11.22 7.41 -4.43
CA LEU A 104 -12.37 8.11 -5.05
C LEU A 104 -12.36 9.64 -4.84
N GLY A 105 -11.17 10.25 -4.75
CA GLY A 105 -10.99 11.66 -4.46
C GLY A 105 -11.17 12.05 -3.00
N HIS A 106 -11.45 11.10 -2.09
CA HIS A 106 -11.51 11.37 -0.65
C HIS A 106 -10.09 11.49 -0.10
N PRO A 107 -9.74 12.59 0.60
CA PRO A 107 -8.41 12.75 1.18
C PRO A 107 -8.04 11.61 2.13
N SER A 108 -6.83 11.09 2.00
CA SER A 108 -6.26 10.14 2.96
C SER A 108 -6.12 10.78 4.34
N ALA A 109 -6.30 9.97 5.39
CA ALA A 109 -6.22 10.43 6.76
C ALA A 109 -4.87 11.06 7.09
N ARG A 110 -4.90 12.13 7.89
CA ARG A 110 -3.72 12.84 8.43
C ARG A 110 -3.48 12.55 9.90
N GLU A 111 -4.32 11.70 10.50
CA GLU A 111 -4.26 11.28 11.90
C GLU A 111 -4.52 9.79 12.01
N ILE A 112 -4.16 9.22 13.14
CA ILE A 112 -4.51 7.84 13.48
C ILE A 112 -5.98 7.79 13.85
N LEU A 113 -6.72 6.91 13.18
CA LEU A 113 -8.15 6.69 13.36
C LEU A 113 -8.35 5.50 14.30
N PRO A 114 -8.76 5.73 15.57
CA PRO A 114 -8.86 4.66 16.58
C PRO A 114 -9.75 3.50 16.15
N GLU A 115 -10.81 3.77 15.39
CA GLU A 115 -11.76 2.77 14.87
C GLU A 115 -11.14 1.76 13.90
N PHE A 116 -9.97 2.07 13.34
CA PHE A 116 -9.24 1.16 12.43
C PHE A 116 -8.00 0.54 13.02
N GLN A 117 -7.72 0.76 14.31
CA GLN A 117 -6.51 0.24 14.94
C GLN A 117 -6.64 -1.21 15.44
N HIS A 118 -7.85 -1.73 15.49
CA HIS A 118 -8.07 -3.12 15.85
C HIS A 118 -7.94 -4.00 14.61
N LEU A 119 -6.99 -4.95 14.63
CA LEU A 119 -6.77 -5.94 13.57
C LEU A 119 -7.32 -7.30 14.00
N GLU A 120 -8.00 -7.95 13.06
CA GLU A 120 -8.47 -9.33 13.21
C GLU A 120 -8.11 -10.14 11.96
N ILE A 121 -7.75 -11.40 12.14
CA ILE A 121 -7.56 -12.34 11.03
C ILE A 121 -8.89 -12.46 10.25
N GLY A 122 -8.81 -12.42 8.93
CA GLY A 122 -9.97 -12.44 8.04
C GLY A 122 -10.62 -11.07 7.81
N GLN A 123 -10.21 -10.03 8.54
CA GLN A 123 -10.70 -8.66 8.34
C GLN A 123 -10.41 -8.16 6.92
N TRP A 124 -11.38 -7.48 6.31
CA TRP A 124 -11.22 -6.88 4.99
C TRP A 124 -10.26 -5.68 5.00
N VAL A 125 -9.37 -5.67 4.04
CA VAL A 125 -8.56 -4.50 3.63
C VAL A 125 -9.04 -4.09 2.24
N PRO A 126 -10.01 -3.18 2.14
CA PRO A 126 -10.66 -2.87 0.87
C PRO A 126 -9.73 -2.09 -0.06
N MET A 127 -9.64 -2.56 -1.32
CA MET A 127 -8.97 -1.85 -2.42
C MET A 127 -9.98 -1.07 -3.26
N SER A 128 -11.27 -1.27 -3.03
CA SER A 128 -12.39 -0.59 -3.68
C SER A 128 -13.55 -0.38 -2.69
N PRO A 129 -14.56 0.44 -3.03
CA PRO A 129 -15.70 0.70 -2.16
C PRO A 129 -16.52 -0.53 -1.79
N ASN A 130 -16.56 -1.52 -2.69
CA ASN A 130 -17.30 -2.77 -2.51
C ASN A 130 -16.29 -3.92 -2.37
N PRO A 131 -15.87 -4.25 -1.16
CA PRO A 131 -14.90 -5.31 -0.94
C PRO A 131 -15.45 -6.68 -1.32
N SER A 132 -14.65 -7.44 -2.05
CA SER A 132 -14.90 -8.82 -2.45
C SER A 132 -13.57 -9.57 -2.49
N ASP A 133 -13.58 -10.88 -2.71
CA ASP A 133 -12.36 -11.67 -2.82
C ASP A 133 -11.45 -11.24 -4.00
N THR A 134 -11.95 -10.44 -4.93
CA THR A 134 -11.17 -9.88 -6.05
C THR A 134 -10.82 -8.41 -5.90
N THR A 135 -11.51 -7.67 -5.03
CA THR A 135 -11.37 -6.21 -4.86
C THR A 135 -10.96 -5.80 -3.46
N ALA A 136 -10.56 -6.75 -2.64
CA ALA A 136 -10.03 -6.50 -1.31
C ALA A 136 -9.07 -7.61 -0.90
N PHE A 137 -8.14 -7.29 -0.04
CA PHE A 137 -7.37 -8.29 0.70
C PHE A 137 -8.09 -8.65 2.00
N ARG A 138 -7.66 -9.76 2.60
CA ARG A 138 -7.97 -10.12 4.00
C ARG A 138 -6.68 -10.12 4.80
N VAL A 139 -6.77 -9.71 6.04
CA VAL A 139 -5.66 -9.90 7.01
C VAL A 139 -5.47 -11.40 7.21
N ALA A 140 -4.33 -11.94 6.77
CA ALA A 140 -3.99 -13.35 6.89
C ALA A 140 -3.12 -13.63 8.11
N GLY A 141 -2.35 -12.63 8.58
CA GLY A 141 -1.50 -12.77 9.76
C GLY A 141 -0.84 -11.45 10.10
N PHE A 142 -0.39 -11.33 11.34
CA PHE A 142 0.40 -10.19 11.79
C PHE A 142 1.12 -10.46 13.10
N GLU A 143 2.18 -9.71 13.32
CA GLU A 143 2.82 -9.50 14.62
C GLU A 143 2.99 -8.00 14.80
N THR A 144 2.35 -7.44 15.83
CA THR A 144 2.30 -6.01 16.08
C THR A 144 3.70 -5.38 16.03
N ASN A 145 3.84 -4.27 15.32
CA ASN A 145 5.08 -3.52 15.10
C ASN A 145 6.19 -4.29 14.35
N ARG A 146 5.92 -5.51 13.85
CA ARG A 146 6.94 -6.34 13.19
C ARG A 146 6.57 -6.73 11.77
N TRP A 147 5.39 -7.30 11.55
CA TRP A 147 4.96 -7.68 10.21
C TRP A 147 3.44 -7.76 10.08
N LEU A 148 2.95 -7.58 8.86
CA LEU A 148 1.55 -7.68 8.49
C LEU A 148 1.45 -8.38 7.15
N LEU A 149 0.52 -9.33 7.03
CA LEU A 149 0.24 -10.09 5.81
C LEU A 149 -1.21 -9.92 5.41
N TRP A 150 -1.40 -9.51 4.18
CA TRP A 150 -2.68 -9.47 3.50
C TRP A 150 -2.69 -10.51 2.38
N GLN A 151 -3.83 -11.18 2.21
CA GLN A 151 -4.00 -12.23 1.21
C GLN A 151 -5.28 -12.05 0.40
N GLN A 152 -5.20 -12.34 -0.87
CA GLN A 152 -6.28 -12.61 -1.80
C GLN A 152 -6.09 -14.01 -2.39
N PRO A 153 -7.08 -14.60 -3.11
CA PRO A 153 -6.95 -15.92 -3.70
C PRO A 153 -5.72 -16.09 -4.62
N LEU A 154 -5.33 -15.03 -5.34
CA LEU A 154 -4.25 -15.05 -6.32
C LEU A 154 -3.09 -14.11 -5.96
N SER A 155 -3.07 -13.53 -4.78
CA SER A 155 -1.99 -12.61 -4.38
C SER A 155 -1.79 -12.53 -2.87
N THR A 156 -0.54 -12.22 -2.49
CA THR A 156 -0.18 -11.84 -1.13
C THR A 156 0.49 -10.48 -1.13
N TRP A 157 0.24 -9.71 -0.10
CA TRP A 157 0.90 -8.43 0.13
C TRP A 157 1.39 -8.37 1.58
N SER A 158 2.69 -8.48 1.74
CA SER A 158 3.35 -8.51 3.05
C SER A 158 4.12 -7.23 3.33
N TRP A 159 4.20 -6.91 4.63
CA TRP A 159 4.92 -5.78 5.19
C TRP A 159 5.78 -6.28 6.34
N LYS A 160 7.05 -5.90 6.35
CA LYS A 160 7.98 -6.22 7.43
C LYS A 160 8.61 -4.94 7.94
N LEU A 161 8.57 -4.75 9.25
CA LEU A 161 9.18 -3.64 9.95
C LEU A 161 10.37 -4.17 10.72
N THR A 162 11.52 -3.53 10.55
CA THR A 162 12.73 -3.84 11.30
C THR A 162 13.23 -2.57 11.95
N GLU A 163 13.35 -2.60 13.27
CA GLU A 163 13.94 -1.50 14.00
C GLU A 163 15.42 -1.34 13.65
N LEU A 164 15.83 -0.11 13.41
CA LEU A 164 17.21 0.28 13.14
C LEU A 164 17.75 1.16 14.28
N PRO A 165 19.08 1.20 14.47
CA PRO A 165 19.71 2.11 15.42
C PRO A 165 19.23 3.56 15.24
N GLY A 166 19.01 4.25 16.36
CA GLY A 166 18.55 5.66 16.38
C GLY A 166 17.04 5.82 16.27
N GLY A 167 16.25 4.78 16.63
CA GLY A 167 14.78 4.87 16.66
C GLY A 167 14.17 5.00 15.27
N ARG A 168 14.78 4.37 14.28
CA ARG A 168 14.34 4.34 12.88
C ARG A 168 13.73 3.00 12.52
N THR A 169 12.90 2.97 11.50
CA THR A 169 12.29 1.75 11.00
C THR A 169 12.66 1.50 9.54
N ARG A 170 13.11 0.29 9.23
CA ARG A 170 13.17 -0.21 7.87
C ARG A 170 11.85 -0.91 7.55
N VAL A 171 11.13 -0.39 6.57
CA VAL A 171 9.91 -0.99 6.05
C VAL A 171 10.22 -1.67 4.73
N VAL A 172 9.98 -2.97 4.66
CA VAL A 172 10.06 -3.77 3.43
C VAL A 172 8.65 -4.26 3.12
N THR A 173 8.21 -4.09 1.89
CA THR A 173 6.93 -4.62 1.42
C THR A 173 7.11 -5.48 0.20
N ARG A 174 6.38 -6.59 0.13
CA ARG A 174 6.39 -7.53 -1.00
C ARG A 174 4.98 -7.84 -1.45
N LEU A 175 4.71 -7.56 -2.73
CA LEU A 175 3.51 -8.00 -3.42
C LEU A 175 3.87 -9.18 -4.32
N ARG A 176 3.19 -10.31 -4.16
CA ARG A 176 3.28 -11.49 -5.04
C ARG A 176 1.94 -11.71 -5.69
N ALA A 177 1.90 -11.92 -6.98
CA ALA A 177 0.69 -12.17 -7.71
C ALA A 177 0.86 -13.34 -8.69
N HIS A 178 -0.12 -14.23 -8.69
CA HIS A 178 -0.38 -15.20 -9.73
C HIS A 178 -1.30 -14.57 -10.77
N LEU A 179 -1.17 -14.97 -12.05
CA LEU A 179 -2.07 -14.58 -13.14
C LEU A 179 -2.83 -15.80 -13.62
N ASP A 180 -4.13 -15.77 -13.46
CA ASP A 180 -5.00 -16.81 -14.04
C ASP A 180 -5.21 -16.54 -15.54
N TRP A 181 -4.48 -17.26 -16.39
CA TRP A 181 -4.55 -17.13 -17.84
C TRP A 181 -5.80 -17.78 -18.47
N SER A 182 -6.71 -18.35 -17.69
CA SER A 182 -8.01 -18.84 -18.20
C SER A 182 -8.86 -17.68 -18.77
N HIS A 183 -8.67 -16.46 -18.24
CA HIS A 183 -9.32 -15.24 -18.70
C HIS A 183 -8.31 -14.24 -19.28
N LYS A 184 -7.81 -14.49 -20.48
CA LYS A 184 -6.69 -13.75 -21.11
C LYS A 184 -6.83 -12.23 -21.08
N THR A 185 -8.03 -11.69 -21.34
CA THR A 185 -8.27 -10.23 -21.32
C THR A 185 -8.12 -9.63 -19.93
N VAL A 186 -8.64 -10.31 -18.92
CA VAL A 186 -8.50 -9.89 -17.50
C VAL A 186 -7.05 -10.00 -17.07
N SER A 187 -6.35 -11.07 -17.44
CA SER A 187 -4.94 -11.28 -17.09
C SER A 187 -4.04 -10.24 -17.74
N VAL A 188 -4.24 -9.92 -19.01
CA VAL A 188 -3.49 -8.84 -19.70
C VAL A 188 -3.77 -7.49 -19.05
N PHE A 189 -5.03 -7.17 -18.72
CA PHE A 189 -5.38 -5.92 -18.05
C PHE A 189 -4.78 -5.83 -16.64
N SER A 190 -4.84 -6.93 -15.87
CA SER A 190 -4.22 -7.02 -14.54
C SER A 190 -2.70 -6.86 -14.61
N LEU A 191 -2.07 -7.48 -15.60
CA LEU A 191 -0.63 -7.31 -15.85
C LEU A 191 -0.29 -5.86 -16.17
N LEU A 192 -1.05 -5.20 -17.02
CA LEU A 192 -0.85 -3.78 -17.35
C LEU A 192 -1.03 -2.89 -16.14
N LEU A 193 -2.02 -3.13 -15.29
CA LEU A 193 -2.20 -2.41 -14.04
C LEU A 193 -1.02 -2.63 -13.08
N LEU A 194 -0.55 -3.87 -12.92
CA LEU A 194 0.61 -4.20 -12.12
C LEU A 194 1.90 -3.58 -12.67
N GLU A 195 2.04 -3.51 -13.99
CA GLU A 195 3.23 -2.96 -14.65
C GLU A 195 3.26 -1.44 -14.66
N LEU A 196 2.12 -0.79 -14.96
CA LEU A 196 2.06 0.64 -15.19
C LEU A 196 1.62 1.44 -13.97
N GLY A 197 0.65 0.92 -13.20
CA GLY A 197 0.00 1.64 -12.09
C GLY A 197 0.63 1.39 -10.72
N ASP A 198 1.10 0.18 -10.48
CA ASP A 198 1.53 -0.25 -9.15
C ASP A 198 2.73 0.55 -8.62
N PHE A 199 3.77 0.77 -9.42
CA PHE A 199 4.98 1.43 -8.92
C PHE A 199 4.77 2.89 -8.47
N PRO A 200 4.18 3.79 -9.27
CA PRO A 200 3.96 5.18 -8.85
C PRO A 200 3.08 5.27 -7.59
N MET A 201 2.04 4.45 -7.51
CA MET A 201 1.13 4.41 -6.36
C MET A 201 1.84 3.89 -5.11
N MET A 202 2.54 2.76 -5.22
CA MET A 202 3.30 2.17 -4.11
C MET A 202 4.41 3.08 -3.59
N ARG A 203 5.13 3.72 -4.50
CA ARG A 203 6.16 4.69 -4.11
C ARG A 203 5.56 5.86 -3.33
N ARG A 204 4.44 6.42 -3.81
CA ARG A 204 3.73 7.49 -3.10
C ARG A 204 3.21 7.03 -1.75
N MET A 205 2.61 5.85 -1.67
CA MET A 205 2.14 5.25 -0.41
C MET A 205 3.28 5.16 0.61
N LEU A 206 4.41 4.58 0.24
CA LEU A 206 5.57 4.46 1.14
C LEU A 206 6.08 5.83 1.60
N LEU A 207 6.15 6.81 0.70
CA LEU A 207 6.52 8.18 1.05
C LEU A 207 5.47 8.86 1.93
N GLY A 208 4.19 8.60 1.68
CA GLY A 208 3.07 9.11 2.47
C GLY A 208 3.03 8.54 3.90
N ILE A 209 3.34 7.25 4.06
CA ILE A 209 3.50 6.61 5.37
C ILE A 209 4.69 7.23 6.11
N ARG A 210 5.84 7.38 5.42
CA ARG A 210 7.04 8.02 6.00
C ARG A 210 6.72 9.41 6.53
N GLN A 211 6.15 10.28 5.69
CA GLN A 211 5.84 11.65 6.07
C GLN A 211 4.96 11.71 7.33
N ARG A 212 3.95 10.85 7.41
CA ARG A 212 3.00 10.82 8.54
C ARG A 212 3.63 10.29 9.82
N ALA A 213 4.38 9.20 9.72
CA ALA A 213 5.04 8.60 10.87
C ALA A 213 6.12 9.53 11.46
N GLU A 214 6.93 10.16 10.61
CA GLU A 214 7.96 11.12 11.03
C GLU A 214 7.35 12.39 11.64
N ALA A 215 6.25 12.90 11.07
CA ALA A 215 5.53 14.04 11.63
C ALA A 215 4.96 13.72 13.02
N ALA A 216 4.29 12.57 13.16
CA ALA A 216 3.75 12.12 14.45
C ALA A 216 4.83 11.95 15.52
N SER A 217 6.00 11.37 15.16
CA SER A 217 7.13 11.18 16.08
C SER A 217 7.79 12.51 16.49
N SER A 218 7.75 13.54 15.63
CA SER A 218 8.33 14.87 15.91
C SER A 218 7.35 15.85 16.57
N GLY A 219 6.10 15.41 16.83
CA GLY A 219 5.04 16.27 17.37
C GLY A 219 4.56 17.35 16.39
N ARG A 220 4.81 17.17 15.09
CA ARG A 220 4.36 18.07 14.03
C ARG A 220 3.06 17.54 13.42
N ALA A 221 2.22 18.44 12.89
CA ALA A 221 1.10 18.02 12.04
C ALA A 221 1.64 17.45 10.70
N PRO A 222 1.10 16.34 10.19
CA PRO A 222 1.51 15.72 8.93
C PRO A 222 1.08 16.54 7.69
#